data_76182a1bc33b6e2a8c8183220845869f
#
_entry.id   76182a1bc33b6e2a8c8183220845869f
#
_cell.length_a   1.000
_cell.length_b   1.000
_cell.length_c   1.000
_cell.angle_alpha   90.00
_cell.angle_beta   90.00
_cell.angle_gamma   90.00
#
_symmetry.space_group_name_H-M   'P 1'
#
loop_
_entity.id
_entity.type
_entity.pdbx_description
1 polymer ?
#
loop_
_entity_poly.entity_id
_entity_poly.type
_entity_poly.pdbx_seq_one_letter_code
_entity_poly.pdbx_strand_id
1 'polypeptide(L)'
;MYQPQVLAYLRHVVQKWDLRRDIILETALTSAQWNDATGQWTVETSTGVAFKARYLVTALGLLSKQNFPDIPGLDSFEGEKYHTGAWPEHIELKGKRIGVIGNGSTGVQVITALAKEVDHLISFQRNPQFSVPSGQGTVSKEYREELNANYAKVWDEVKESLFGFGFTETDRPTFSVSAEEREQIFEAAWQRGGGFRFMFETFGDISTNEEANNAAADFIKRKIVATVKDTDKARKLLPTQLYARRPLCDAGYYEQFNRDNVEVVSLHETPIDQITPSGILTTDGKEREVDMLIFATGFDAVDGNYTRLAIQGRSGQSLKDHWADNGPTSYLGTSIPSFPNLFMLLGPNGPFCNIPPAIETQVEFVSAFIEAVEHRKSASGNERHDSFVGGEHATQSNRNKGSGPVIEATAQAEEDWTTLCDEVSKDSLFRKTDSWIFGSNVPGKKHAVMFYFGGLRPYREILREVQSQGWKGFTIT
;
A
#
# COMPACT_ATOMS: atom_id res chain seq x y z
N MET A 1 -10.10 13.59 5.13
CA MET A 1 -10.66 12.71 6.18
C MET A 1 -9.52 12.36 7.12
N TYR A 2 -9.72 12.47 8.41
CA TYR A 2 -8.71 12.17 9.43
C TYR A 2 -8.92 10.76 10.00
N GLN A 3 -7.87 10.19 10.59
CA GLN A 3 -7.88 8.83 11.16
C GLN A 3 -9.09 8.54 12.06
N PRO A 4 -9.50 9.41 13.00
CA PRO A 4 -10.67 9.13 13.85
C PRO A 4 -11.96 8.95 13.05
N GLN A 5 -12.12 9.67 11.93
CA GLN A 5 -13.29 9.55 11.05
C GLN A 5 -13.29 8.22 10.30
N VAL A 6 -12.11 7.77 9.82
CA VAL A 6 -11.97 6.45 9.17
C VAL A 6 -12.28 5.34 10.17
N LEU A 7 -11.75 5.43 11.38
CA LEU A 7 -12.00 4.45 12.45
C LEU A 7 -13.50 4.41 12.84
N ALA A 8 -14.15 5.55 12.95
CA ALA A 8 -15.58 5.64 13.23
C ALA A 8 -16.41 4.98 12.12
N TYR A 9 -16.03 5.18 10.85
CA TYR A 9 -16.67 4.52 9.71
C TYR A 9 -16.51 2.99 9.78
N LEU A 10 -15.31 2.48 10.03
CA LEU A 10 -15.07 1.03 10.14
C LEU A 10 -15.86 0.42 11.30
N ARG A 11 -15.92 1.09 12.47
CA ARG A 11 -16.76 0.67 13.60
C ARG A 11 -18.24 0.64 13.23
N HIS A 12 -18.73 1.63 12.48
CA HIS A 12 -20.09 1.65 11.97
C HIS A 12 -20.37 0.45 11.04
N VAL A 13 -19.45 0.11 10.13
CA VAL A 13 -19.57 -1.06 9.24
C VAL A 13 -19.66 -2.35 10.06
N VAL A 14 -18.77 -2.54 11.03
CA VAL A 14 -18.76 -3.70 11.92
C VAL A 14 -20.10 -3.84 12.66
N GLN A 15 -20.63 -2.75 13.18
CA GLN A 15 -21.93 -2.72 13.88
C GLN A 15 -23.10 -2.97 12.93
N LYS A 16 -23.14 -2.29 11.77
CA LYS A 16 -24.23 -2.39 10.80
C LYS A 16 -24.41 -3.82 10.27
N TRP A 17 -23.32 -4.53 10.06
CA TRP A 17 -23.33 -5.87 9.49
C TRP A 17 -23.12 -6.99 10.53
N ASP A 18 -23.13 -6.64 11.83
CA ASP A 18 -22.93 -7.57 12.95
C ASP A 18 -21.68 -8.45 12.79
N LEU A 19 -20.59 -7.86 12.30
CA LEU A 19 -19.35 -8.60 12.02
C LEU A 19 -18.56 -8.96 13.28
N ARG A 20 -18.86 -8.32 14.44
CA ARG A 20 -18.08 -8.50 15.67
C ARG A 20 -18.05 -9.93 16.15
N ARG A 21 -19.12 -10.68 15.96
CA ARG A 21 -19.25 -12.10 16.36
C ARG A 21 -18.25 -13.01 15.62
N ASP A 22 -17.86 -12.64 14.39
CA ASP A 22 -17.00 -13.44 13.52
C ASP A 22 -15.53 -12.94 13.53
N ILE A 23 -15.22 -11.93 14.35
CA ILE A 23 -13.87 -11.34 14.48
C ILE A 23 -13.24 -11.80 15.80
N ILE A 24 -12.07 -12.44 15.70
CA ILE A 24 -11.24 -12.81 16.84
C ILE A 24 -10.07 -11.82 16.90
N LEU A 25 -10.07 -10.97 17.91
CA LEU A 25 -9.03 -9.98 18.15
C LEU A 25 -7.85 -10.56 18.93
N GLU A 26 -6.72 -9.85 18.95
CA GLU A 26 -5.49 -10.23 19.68
C GLU A 26 -4.99 -11.63 19.30
N THR A 27 -5.31 -12.06 18.09
CA THR A 27 -5.02 -13.40 17.59
C THR A 27 -4.34 -13.28 16.24
N ALA A 28 -3.02 -13.46 16.23
CA ALA A 28 -2.22 -13.45 15.00
C ALA A 28 -2.13 -14.87 14.43
N LEU A 29 -2.21 -14.98 13.09
CA LEU A 29 -1.85 -16.20 12.37
C LEU A 29 -0.31 -16.40 12.51
N THR A 30 0.10 -17.60 12.91
CA THR A 30 1.52 -18.01 13.01
C THR A 30 1.91 -18.96 11.90
N SER A 31 1.05 -19.90 11.56
CA SER A 31 1.26 -20.85 10.46
C SER A 31 -0.04 -21.19 9.74
N ALA A 32 0.08 -21.58 8.48
CA ALA A 32 -1.00 -22.18 7.71
C ALA A 32 -0.43 -23.30 6.82
N GLN A 33 -0.98 -24.50 6.92
CA GLN A 33 -0.53 -25.66 6.17
C GLN A 33 -1.68 -26.32 5.42
N TRP A 34 -1.48 -26.52 4.11
CA TRP A 34 -2.40 -27.28 3.27
C TRP A 34 -2.26 -28.78 3.49
N ASN A 35 -3.37 -29.48 3.49
CA ASN A 35 -3.41 -30.93 3.58
C ASN A 35 -4.16 -31.52 2.38
N ASP A 36 -3.42 -32.15 1.47
CA ASP A 36 -3.97 -32.74 0.26
C ASP A 36 -4.97 -33.86 0.53
N ALA A 37 -4.80 -34.65 1.60
CA ALA A 37 -5.69 -35.76 1.92
C ALA A 37 -7.09 -35.30 2.37
N THR A 38 -7.16 -34.12 2.99
CA THR A 38 -8.43 -33.56 3.50
C THR A 38 -8.97 -32.42 2.65
N GLY A 39 -8.15 -31.83 1.75
CA GLY A 39 -8.51 -30.64 0.98
C GLY A 39 -8.76 -29.42 1.88
N GLN A 40 -8.00 -29.26 2.94
CA GLN A 40 -8.20 -28.22 3.95
C GLN A 40 -6.87 -27.59 4.40
N TRP A 41 -6.94 -26.34 4.77
CA TRP A 41 -5.93 -25.63 5.52
C TRP A 41 -6.05 -25.91 7.01
N THR A 42 -4.93 -26.16 7.67
CA THR A 42 -4.79 -26.08 9.13
C THR A 42 -4.09 -24.77 9.44
N VAL A 43 -4.72 -23.90 10.21
CA VAL A 43 -4.26 -22.56 10.56
C VAL A 43 -4.00 -22.51 12.05
N GLU A 44 -2.77 -22.18 12.45
CA GLU A 44 -2.37 -22.00 13.84
C GLU A 44 -2.25 -20.53 14.19
N THR A 45 -2.53 -20.19 15.44
CA THR A 45 -2.55 -18.82 15.92
C THR A 45 -1.64 -18.61 17.12
N SER A 46 -1.31 -17.35 17.40
CA SER A 46 -0.51 -16.92 18.56
C SER A 46 -1.11 -17.28 19.91
N THR A 47 -2.42 -17.59 19.97
CA THR A 47 -3.12 -18.05 21.16
C THR A 47 -3.08 -19.57 21.35
N GLY A 48 -2.46 -20.31 20.41
CA GLY A 48 -2.43 -21.77 20.42
C GLY A 48 -3.71 -22.43 19.89
N VAL A 49 -4.69 -21.65 19.47
CA VAL A 49 -5.91 -22.18 18.84
C VAL A 49 -5.63 -22.51 17.38
N ALA A 50 -6.05 -23.68 16.93
CA ALA A 50 -5.97 -24.12 15.54
C ALA A 50 -7.36 -24.15 14.89
N PHE A 51 -7.41 -23.72 13.62
CA PHE A 51 -8.62 -23.75 12.80
C PHE A 51 -8.40 -24.66 11.59
N LYS A 52 -9.47 -25.28 11.11
CA LYS A 52 -9.50 -25.99 9.82
C LYS A 52 -10.45 -25.25 8.89
N ALA A 53 -9.97 -24.90 7.71
CA ALA A 53 -10.73 -24.18 6.71
C ALA A 53 -10.50 -24.76 5.31
N ARG A 54 -11.54 -24.79 4.48
CA ARG A 54 -11.41 -25.16 3.07
C ARG A 54 -10.73 -24.05 2.27
N TYR A 55 -11.10 -22.83 2.54
CA TYR A 55 -10.55 -21.63 1.90
C TYR A 55 -9.77 -20.80 2.92
N LEU A 56 -8.62 -20.31 2.52
CA LEU A 56 -7.81 -19.35 3.26
C LEU A 56 -7.76 -18.05 2.47
N VAL A 57 -8.48 -17.03 2.93
CA VAL A 57 -8.46 -15.70 2.32
C VAL A 57 -7.60 -14.77 3.18
N THR A 58 -6.51 -14.29 2.63
CA THR A 58 -5.59 -13.39 3.34
C THR A 58 -5.83 -11.94 2.95
N ALA A 59 -5.91 -11.05 3.93
CA ALA A 59 -6.08 -9.61 3.77
C ALA A 59 -5.04 -8.87 4.64
N LEU A 60 -3.75 -9.19 4.44
CA LEU A 60 -2.65 -8.72 5.29
C LEU A 60 -2.29 -7.24 5.08
N GLY A 61 -2.81 -6.64 4.01
CA GLY A 61 -2.43 -5.30 3.56
C GLY A 61 -1.04 -5.26 2.92
N LEU A 62 -0.66 -4.09 2.40
CA LEU A 62 0.60 -3.91 1.69
C LEU A 62 1.75 -3.46 2.59
N LEU A 63 1.47 -2.73 3.67
CA LEU A 63 2.42 -1.96 4.47
C LEU A 63 2.24 -2.28 5.96
N SER A 64 2.59 -3.51 6.39
CA SER A 64 2.44 -3.95 7.79
C SER A 64 3.76 -4.35 8.44
N LYS A 65 4.73 -4.86 7.68
CA LYS A 65 6.05 -5.20 8.21
C LYS A 65 6.92 -3.96 8.22
N GLN A 66 7.20 -3.44 9.41
CA GLN A 66 8.06 -2.27 9.62
C GLN A 66 9.48 -2.52 9.09
N ASN A 67 10.08 -1.49 8.52
CA ASN A 67 11.46 -1.50 8.06
C ASN A 67 12.29 -0.55 8.92
N PHE A 68 13.04 -1.10 9.88
CA PHE A 68 14.01 -0.34 10.65
C PHE A 68 15.35 -0.28 9.91
N PRO A 69 16.00 0.89 9.88
CA PRO A 69 17.33 1.00 9.31
C PRO A 69 18.36 0.31 10.20
N ASP A 70 19.38 -0.29 9.58
CA ASP A 70 20.54 -0.79 10.29
C ASP A 70 21.52 0.40 10.50
N ILE A 71 21.41 1.04 11.67
CA ILE A 71 22.25 2.18 12.07
C ILE A 71 23.04 1.78 13.30
N PRO A 72 24.38 1.92 13.30
CA PRO A 72 25.19 1.61 14.46
C PRO A 72 24.70 2.38 15.70
N GLY A 73 24.71 1.74 16.86
CA GLY A 73 24.33 2.36 18.13
C GLY A 73 22.84 2.52 18.38
N LEU A 74 21.94 2.04 17.50
CA LEU A 74 20.49 2.19 17.66
C LEU A 74 19.99 1.66 19.02
N ASP A 75 20.56 0.58 19.53
CA ASP A 75 20.16 0.00 20.82
C ASP A 75 20.70 0.78 22.02
N SER A 76 21.73 1.63 21.84
CA SER A 76 22.30 2.46 22.90
C SER A 76 21.50 3.72 23.21
N PHE A 77 20.55 4.10 22.36
CA PHE A 77 19.76 5.30 22.57
C PHE A 77 18.87 5.19 23.81
N GLU A 78 19.04 6.11 24.75
CA GLU A 78 18.33 6.13 26.02
C GLU A 78 16.96 6.84 25.96
N GLY A 79 16.69 7.59 24.89
CA GLY A 79 15.41 8.24 24.65
C GLY A 79 14.34 7.31 24.09
N GLU A 80 13.18 7.88 23.78
CA GLU A 80 12.05 7.14 23.22
C GLU A 80 12.25 6.83 21.74
N LYS A 81 11.90 5.61 21.32
CA LYS A 81 12.02 5.14 19.92
C LYS A 81 10.67 4.67 19.41
N TYR A 82 10.18 5.24 18.31
CA TYR A 82 8.92 4.84 17.70
C TYR A 82 9.03 4.66 16.18
N HIS A 83 8.44 3.59 15.68
CA HIS A 83 8.20 3.46 14.25
C HIS A 83 6.78 3.93 13.93
N THR A 84 6.61 4.68 12.85
CA THR A 84 5.29 5.22 12.46
C THR A 84 4.23 4.16 12.18
N GLY A 85 4.62 2.91 11.94
CA GLY A 85 3.73 1.75 11.81
C GLY A 85 3.31 1.12 13.15
N ALA A 86 3.82 1.61 14.29
CA ALA A 86 3.46 1.19 15.65
C ALA A 86 3.40 2.43 16.56
N TRP A 87 2.53 3.36 16.18
CA TRP A 87 2.37 4.60 16.94
C TRP A 87 1.70 4.32 18.28
N PRO A 88 2.25 4.84 19.42
CA PRO A 88 1.68 4.61 20.74
C PRO A 88 0.34 5.34 20.89
N GLU A 89 -0.55 4.82 21.74
CA GLU A 89 -1.83 5.48 22.06
C GLU A 89 -1.63 6.84 22.73
N HIS A 90 -0.62 6.92 23.60
CA HIS A 90 -0.26 8.13 24.32
C HIS A 90 1.21 8.45 24.07
N ILE A 91 1.49 9.66 23.67
CA ILE A 91 2.84 10.17 23.43
C ILE A 91 2.92 11.62 23.92
N GLU A 92 3.92 11.92 24.74
CA GLU A 92 4.18 13.28 25.19
C GLU A 92 5.16 13.95 24.20
N LEU A 93 4.69 14.95 23.49
CA LEU A 93 5.45 15.64 22.45
C LEU A 93 5.94 17.02 22.89
N LYS A 94 5.21 17.67 23.82
CA LYS A 94 5.47 19.05 24.21
C LYS A 94 6.82 19.17 24.90
N GLY A 95 7.64 20.13 24.47
CA GLY A 95 8.96 20.37 25.02
C GLY A 95 10.03 19.35 24.65
N LYS A 96 9.71 18.39 23.75
CA LYS A 96 10.66 17.38 23.28
C LYS A 96 11.45 17.87 22.06
N ARG A 97 12.72 17.42 21.99
CA ARG A 97 13.56 17.49 20.79
C ARG A 97 13.40 16.17 20.05
N ILE A 98 12.96 16.22 18.80
CA ILE A 98 12.59 15.00 18.05
C ILE A 98 13.42 14.88 16.78
N GLY A 99 14.05 13.72 16.59
CA GLY A 99 14.67 13.33 15.34
C GLY A 99 13.72 12.46 14.52
N VAL A 100 13.40 12.88 13.29
CA VAL A 100 12.59 12.10 12.33
C VAL A 100 13.51 11.55 11.25
N ILE A 101 13.66 10.22 11.18
CA ILE A 101 14.46 9.56 10.15
C ILE A 101 13.53 9.08 9.02
N GLY A 102 13.71 9.68 7.84
CA GLY A 102 12.90 9.41 6.65
C GLY A 102 11.85 10.48 6.39
N ASN A 103 11.67 10.78 5.10
CA ASN A 103 10.77 11.83 4.59
C ASN A 103 9.90 11.34 3.42
N GLY A 104 9.57 10.05 3.39
CA GLY A 104 8.53 9.53 2.51
C GLY A 104 7.14 10.02 2.94
N SER A 105 6.07 9.43 2.42
CA SER A 105 4.68 9.87 2.68
C SER A 105 4.39 10.08 4.18
N THR A 106 4.81 9.13 5.02
CA THR A 106 4.59 9.22 6.47
C THR A 106 5.47 10.28 7.13
N GLY A 107 6.76 10.38 6.70
CA GLY A 107 7.68 11.42 7.22
C GLY A 107 7.17 12.83 6.95
N VAL A 108 6.70 13.09 5.73
CA VAL A 108 6.07 14.36 5.34
C VAL A 108 4.89 14.69 6.27
N GLN A 109 4.01 13.72 6.55
CA GLN A 109 2.85 13.94 7.41
C GLN A 109 3.26 14.15 8.89
N VAL A 110 4.19 13.35 9.39
CA VAL A 110 4.69 13.45 10.77
C VAL A 110 5.36 14.81 11.00
N ILE A 111 6.27 15.23 10.12
CA ILE A 111 6.94 16.54 10.21
C ILE A 111 5.91 17.67 10.17
N THR A 112 4.93 17.61 9.27
CA THR A 112 3.86 18.60 9.17
C THR A 112 3.04 18.71 10.45
N ALA A 113 2.73 17.58 11.08
CA ALA A 113 1.94 17.53 12.31
C ALA A 113 2.73 18.00 13.53
N LEU A 114 3.97 17.52 13.69
CA LEU A 114 4.75 17.70 14.92
C LEU A 114 5.47 19.04 15.02
N ALA A 115 5.84 19.66 13.90
CA ALA A 115 6.65 20.88 13.89
C ALA A 115 6.11 22.02 14.78
N LYS A 116 4.80 22.06 15.03
CA LYS A 116 4.12 23.07 15.87
C LYS A 116 4.04 22.71 17.36
N GLU A 117 4.22 21.42 17.66
CA GLU A 117 3.92 20.85 18.99
C GLU A 117 5.20 20.63 19.80
N VAL A 118 6.36 20.54 19.12
CA VAL A 118 7.63 20.13 19.73
C VAL A 118 8.58 21.31 19.92
N ASP A 119 9.53 21.18 20.82
CA ASP A 119 10.54 22.21 21.08
C ASP A 119 11.51 22.32 19.92
N HIS A 120 12.01 21.21 19.43
CA HIS A 120 12.88 21.13 18.26
C HIS A 120 12.61 19.88 17.42
N LEU A 121 12.62 20.03 16.09
CA LEU A 121 12.41 18.94 15.15
C LEU A 121 13.56 18.90 14.14
N ILE A 122 14.20 17.74 14.00
CA ILE A 122 15.26 17.51 13.05
C ILE A 122 14.79 16.45 12.05
N SER A 123 14.71 16.84 10.78
CA SER A 123 14.39 15.94 9.67
C SER A 123 15.66 15.38 9.07
N PHE A 124 15.94 14.09 9.23
CA PHE A 124 17.03 13.38 8.60
C PHE A 124 16.53 12.74 7.31
N GLN A 125 16.93 13.27 6.17
CA GLN A 125 16.46 12.81 4.87
C GLN A 125 17.60 12.35 3.96
N ARG A 126 17.41 11.16 3.34
CA ARG A 126 18.31 10.68 2.30
C ARG A 126 18.00 11.34 0.94
N ASN A 127 16.76 11.23 0.51
CA ASN A 127 16.29 11.78 -0.76
C ASN A 127 15.13 12.75 -0.52
N PRO A 128 15.27 14.04 -0.89
CA PRO A 128 14.15 14.96 -0.88
C PRO A 128 12.98 14.44 -1.72
N GLN A 129 11.76 14.78 -1.33
CA GLN A 129 10.54 14.27 -1.98
C GLN A 129 9.82 15.40 -2.70
N PHE A 130 9.20 15.05 -3.83
CA PHE A 130 8.18 15.89 -4.44
C PHE A 130 6.87 15.72 -3.66
N SER A 131 6.34 16.80 -3.14
CA SER A 131 5.02 16.84 -2.51
C SER A 131 4.23 18.02 -3.05
N VAL A 132 2.94 17.83 -3.25
CA VAL A 132 2.03 18.88 -3.70
C VAL A 132 0.97 19.13 -2.61
N PRO A 133 0.27 20.27 -2.61
CA PRO A 133 -0.81 20.48 -1.65
C PRO A 133 -1.82 19.35 -1.69
N SER A 134 -2.32 18.93 -0.52
CA SER A 134 -3.34 17.87 -0.46
C SER A 134 -4.73 18.36 -0.88
N GLY A 135 -4.96 19.65 -0.92
CA GLY A 135 -6.28 20.23 -1.11
C GLY A 135 -7.26 19.90 0.03
N GLN A 136 -6.72 19.51 1.19
CA GLN A 136 -7.55 19.13 2.33
C GLN A 136 -8.28 20.34 2.92
N GLY A 137 -9.60 20.23 3.02
CA GLY A 137 -10.45 21.27 3.55
C GLY A 137 -11.73 20.72 4.13
N THR A 138 -12.58 21.63 4.62
CA THR A 138 -13.91 21.28 5.09
C THR A 138 -14.81 20.94 3.90
N VAL A 139 -15.45 19.80 3.97
CA VAL A 139 -16.45 19.37 2.97
C VAL A 139 -17.76 20.08 3.28
N SER A 140 -18.30 20.82 2.29
CA SER A 140 -19.58 21.51 2.47
C SER A 140 -20.74 20.49 2.60
N LYS A 141 -21.84 20.94 3.19
CA LYS A 141 -23.03 20.11 3.34
C LYS A 141 -23.64 19.79 1.98
N GLU A 142 -23.70 20.78 1.11
CA GLU A 142 -24.24 20.69 -0.24
C GLU A 142 -23.47 19.66 -1.08
N TYR A 143 -22.13 19.73 -1.09
CA TYR A 143 -21.29 18.76 -1.78
C TYR A 143 -21.51 17.33 -1.25
N ARG A 144 -21.65 17.17 0.07
CA ARG A 144 -21.91 15.87 0.68
C ARG A 144 -23.28 15.31 0.28
N GLU A 145 -24.31 16.16 0.27
CA GLU A 145 -25.67 15.77 -0.14
C GLU A 145 -25.69 15.38 -1.63
N GLU A 146 -25.02 16.14 -2.49
CA GLU A 146 -24.88 15.83 -3.92
C GLU A 146 -24.13 14.50 -4.12
N LEU A 147 -23.00 14.28 -3.44
CA LEU A 147 -22.24 13.05 -3.51
C LEU A 147 -23.07 11.84 -3.07
N ASN A 148 -23.81 11.97 -1.95
CA ASN A 148 -24.66 10.90 -1.44
C ASN A 148 -25.84 10.57 -2.38
N ALA A 149 -26.43 11.58 -2.99
CA ALA A 149 -27.52 11.40 -3.95
C ALA A 149 -27.06 10.68 -5.24
N ASN A 150 -25.79 10.85 -5.63
CA ASN A 150 -25.21 10.30 -6.84
C ASN A 150 -24.17 9.19 -6.57
N TYR A 151 -24.13 8.64 -5.35
CA TYR A 151 -23.06 7.75 -4.90
C TYR A 151 -22.82 6.56 -5.84
N ALA A 152 -23.87 5.89 -6.29
CA ALA A 152 -23.75 4.74 -7.20
C ALA A 152 -23.05 5.13 -8.52
N LYS A 153 -23.47 6.25 -9.13
CA LYS A 153 -22.83 6.77 -10.35
C LYS A 153 -21.36 7.12 -10.13
N VAL A 154 -21.07 7.84 -9.02
CA VAL A 154 -19.68 8.21 -8.68
C VAL A 154 -18.83 6.97 -8.47
N TRP A 155 -19.39 5.92 -7.84
CA TRP A 155 -18.66 4.68 -7.60
C TRP A 155 -18.41 3.89 -8.89
N ASP A 156 -19.37 3.89 -9.81
CA ASP A 156 -19.19 3.31 -11.15
C ASP A 156 -18.11 4.06 -11.94
N GLU A 157 -18.10 5.39 -11.91
CA GLU A 157 -17.06 6.22 -12.53
C GLU A 157 -15.67 5.92 -11.94
N VAL A 158 -15.57 5.75 -10.61
CA VAL A 158 -14.33 5.35 -9.94
C VAL A 158 -13.85 3.99 -10.44
N LYS A 159 -14.73 3.01 -10.56
CA LYS A 159 -14.39 1.66 -11.02
C LYS A 159 -14.00 1.61 -12.51
N GLU A 160 -14.49 2.52 -13.31
CA GLU A 160 -14.18 2.62 -14.75
C GLU A 160 -13.01 3.58 -15.05
N SER A 161 -12.45 4.25 -14.04
CA SER A 161 -11.24 5.07 -14.19
C SER A 161 -9.96 4.22 -14.14
N LEU A 162 -8.84 4.80 -14.58
CA LEU A 162 -7.56 4.09 -14.64
C LEU A 162 -6.99 3.83 -13.24
N PHE A 163 -7.03 4.84 -12.37
CA PHE A 163 -6.45 4.73 -11.03
C PHE A 163 -7.47 4.68 -9.89
N GLY A 164 -8.77 4.82 -10.17
CA GLY A 164 -9.81 4.68 -9.16
C GLY A 164 -9.88 5.81 -8.13
N PHE A 165 -9.51 7.06 -8.48
CA PHE A 165 -9.46 8.18 -7.54
C PHE A 165 -10.61 9.18 -7.66
N GLY A 166 -11.59 8.97 -8.53
CA GLY A 166 -12.71 9.89 -8.72
C GLY A 166 -12.33 11.22 -9.36
N PHE A 167 -11.25 11.25 -10.14
CA PHE A 167 -10.95 12.27 -11.13
C PHE A 167 -10.71 11.59 -12.49
N THR A 168 -10.81 12.34 -13.57
CA THR A 168 -10.60 11.82 -14.91
C THR A 168 -9.13 12.00 -15.29
N GLU A 169 -8.47 10.89 -15.57
CA GLU A 169 -7.12 10.90 -16.13
C GLU A 169 -7.16 11.39 -17.58
N THR A 170 -6.07 11.99 -18.03
CA THR A 170 -5.93 12.49 -19.40
C THR A 170 -4.83 11.74 -20.15
N ASP A 171 -4.98 11.61 -21.44
CA ASP A 171 -3.96 11.13 -22.37
C ASP A 171 -3.21 12.27 -23.08
N ARG A 172 -3.56 13.53 -22.77
CA ARG A 172 -2.96 14.70 -23.40
C ARG A 172 -1.46 14.80 -23.09
N PRO A 173 -0.59 14.87 -24.14
CA PRO A 173 0.84 15.02 -23.92
C PRO A 173 1.20 16.40 -23.33
N THR A 174 2.23 16.45 -22.49
CA THR A 174 2.70 17.68 -21.80
C THR A 174 3.09 18.80 -22.78
N PHE A 175 3.68 18.45 -23.92
CA PHE A 175 4.13 19.41 -24.91
C PHE A 175 3.16 19.63 -26.08
N SER A 176 1.93 19.17 -25.96
CA SER A 176 0.86 19.47 -26.92
C SER A 176 0.28 20.87 -26.77
N VAL A 177 0.68 21.59 -25.74
CA VAL A 177 0.22 22.94 -25.38
C VAL A 177 1.42 23.91 -25.26
N SER A 178 1.13 25.22 -25.27
CA SER A 178 2.17 26.23 -25.06
C SER A 178 2.79 26.16 -23.65
N ALA A 179 3.93 26.77 -23.43
CA ALA A 179 4.57 26.85 -22.11
C ALA A 179 3.67 27.58 -21.09
N GLU A 180 2.98 28.64 -21.52
CA GLU A 180 2.07 29.43 -20.70
C GLU A 180 0.84 28.62 -20.32
N GLU A 181 0.24 27.89 -21.25
CA GLU A 181 -0.93 27.04 -20.98
C GLU A 181 -0.53 25.89 -20.06
N ARG A 182 0.63 25.26 -20.27
CA ARG A 182 1.16 24.21 -19.39
C ARG A 182 1.34 24.69 -17.96
N GLU A 183 1.90 25.89 -17.79
CA GLU A 183 2.05 26.50 -16.46
C GLU A 183 0.69 26.73 -15.77
N GLN A 184 -0.31 27.21 -16.52
CA GLN A 184 -1.66 27.41 -16.00
C GLN A 184 -2.30 26.10 -15.58
N ILE A 185 -2.11 25.01 -16.34
CA ILE A 185 -2.65 23.68 -16.01
C ILE A 185 -1.99 23.15 -14.73
N PHE A 186 -0.66 23.23 -14.60
CA PHE A 186 0.03 22.83 -13.38
C PHE A 186 -0.40 23.67 -12.18
N GLU A 187 -0.53 25.00 -12.36
CA GLU A 187 -0.99 25.88 -11.28
C GLU A 187 -2.40 25.56 -10.83
N ALA A 188 -3.32 25.34 -11.75
CA ALA A 188 -4.70 24.94 -11.42
C ALA A 188 -4.75 23.62 -10.65
N ALA A 189 -3.96 22.63 -11.03
CA ALA A 189 -3.85 21.35 -10.32
C ALA A 189 -3.19 21.51 -8.95
N TRP A 190 -2.17 22.36 -8.83
CA TRP A 190 -1.52 22.70 -7.55
C TRP A 190 -2.52 23.30 -6.56
N GLN A 191 -3.34 24.23 -7.01
CA GLN A 191 -4.35 24.89 -6.17
C GLN A 191 -5.47 23.91 -5.75
N ARG A 192 -5.88 23.01 -6.63
CA ARG A 192 -6.87 21.95 -6.27
C ARG A 192 -6.30 20.92 -5.32
N GLY A 193 -5.02 20.61 -5.45
CA GLY A 193 -4.31 19.64 -4.64
C GLY A 193 -4.54 18.17 -5.04
N GLY A 194 -3.77 17.30 -4.41
CA GLY A 194 -3.79 15.86 -4.63
C GLY A 194 -2.66 15.36 -5.54
N GLY A 195 -1.77 14.51 -4.98
CA GLY A 195 -0.56 14.08 -5.69
C GLY A 195 -0.84 13.26 -6.95
N PHE A 196 -1.79 12.33 -6.90
CA PHE A 196 -2.18 11.55 -8.08
C PHE A 196 -2.90 12.42 -9.12
N ARG A 197 -3.74 13.35 -8.68
CA ARG A 197 -4.37 14.33 -9.57
C ARG A 197 -3.32 15.15 -10.32
N PHE A 198 -2.34 15.70 -9.62
CA PHE A 198 -1.28 16.49 -10.24
C PHE A 198 -0.52 15.69 -11.30
N MET A 199 -0.25 14.40 -11.06
CA MET A 199 0.51 13.56 -11.99
C MET A 199 -0.32 13.08 -13.19
N PHE A 200 -1.61 12.76 -13.02
CA PHE A 200 -2.39 12.02 -14.02
C PHE A 200 -3.59 12.79 -14.61
N GLU A 201 -4.06 13.86 -13.96
CA GLU A 201 -5.13 14.72 -14.51
C GLU A 201 -4.55 15.87 -15.36
N THR A 202 -3.30 16.29 -15.11
CA THR A 202 -2.71 17.39 -15.87
C THR A 202 -2.27 16.96 -17.25
N PHE A 203 -1.42 15.94 -17.33
CA PHE A 203 -0.92 15.35 -18.58
C PHE A 203 -0.71 13.84 -18.44
N GLY A 204 -0.94 13.11 -19.55
CA GLY A 204 -0.90 11.64 -19.54
C GLY A 204 0.49 11.03 -19.59
N ASP A 205 1.52 11.81 -19.97
CA ASP A 205 2.86 11.31 -20.24
C ASP A 205 3.89 11.61 -19.13
N ILE A 206 3.50 12.25 -18.02
CA ILE A 206 4.43 12.61 -16.93
C ILE A 206 5.11 11.36 -16.33
N SER A 207 4.43 10.22 -16.28
CA SER A 207 4.97 8.98 -15.71
C SER A 207 5.75 8.11 -16.69
N THR A 208 5.80 8.48 -17.98
CA THR A 208 6.41 7.68 -19.06
C THR A 208 7.42 8.44 -19.90
N ASN A 209 7.34 9.77 -19.95
CA ASN A 209 8.23 10.63 -20.72
C ASN A 209 9.10 11.49 -19.80
N GLU A 210 10.43 11.42 -19.94
CA GLU A 210 11.36 12.15 -19.07
C GLU A 210 11.28 13.68 -19.22
N GLU A 211 11.05 14.21 -20.40
CA GLU A 211 10.91 15.66 -20.60
C GLU A 211 9.62 16.16 -19.95
N ALA A 212 8.52 15.43 -20.09
CA ALA A 212 7.26 15.71 -19.42
C ALA A 212 7.40 15.66 -17.90
N ASN A 213 8.09 14.64 -17.40
CA ASN A 213 8.41 14.47 -15.98
C ASN A 213 9.23 15.63 -15.44
N ASN A 214 10.27 16.04 -16.17
CA ASN A 214 11.11 17.17 -15.80
C ASN A 214 10.32 18.48 -15.78
N ALA A 215 9.41 18.71 -16.73
CA ALA A 215 8.56 19.90 -16.72
C ALA A 215 7.67 19.97 -15.46
N ALA A 216 7.06 18.86 -15.06
CA ALA A 216 6.29 18.77 -13.82
C ALA A 216 7.17 18.92 -12.57
N ALA A 217 8.33 18.25 -12.56
CA ALA A 217 9.31 18.35 -11.48
C ALA A 217 9.81 19.78 -11.27
N ASP A 218 10.13 20.48 -12.35
CA ASP A 218 10.64 21.86 -12.29
C ASP A 218 9.57 22.83 -11.81
N PHE A 219 8.30 22.62 -12.18
CA PHE A 219 7.19 23.37 -11.60
C PHE A 219 7.17 23.20 -10.07
N ILE A 220 7.20 21.96 -9.56
CA ILE A 220 7.19 21.69 -8.11
C ILE A 220 8.41 22.30 -7.42
N LYS A 221 9.62 22.18 -8.02
CA LYS A 221 10.85 22.77 -7.47
C LYS A 221 10.74 24.31 -7.33
N ARG A 222 10.14 24.99 -8.32
CA ARG A 222 9.88 26.43 -8.20
C ARG A 222 8.96 26.76 -7.03
N LYS A 223 7.94 25.93 -6.78
CA LYS A 223 7.05 26.08 -5.62
C LYS A 223 7.79 25.88 -4.30
N ILE A 224 8.68 24.89 -4.22
CA ILE A 224 9.53 24.67 -3.02
C ILE A 224 10.39 25.91 -2.73
N VAL A 225 11.11 26.42 -3.73
CA VAL A 225 11.96 27.61 -3.59
C VAL A 225 11.14 28.85 -3.19
N ALA A 226 9.95 29.01 -3.74
CA ALA A 226 9.06 30.12 -3.38
C ALA A 226 8.50 30.01 -1.94
N THR A 227 8.35 28.79 -1.43
CA THR A 227 7.77 28.53 -0.11
C THR A 227 8.82 28.61 1.00
N VAL A 228 10.00 28.00 0.82
CA VAL A 228 11.05 27.90 1.84
C VAL A 228 11.97 29.12 1.77
N LYS A 229 11.95 29.96 2.80
CA LYS A 229 12.65 31.23 2.82
C LYS A 229 14.17 31.11 3.01
N ASP A 230 14.60 30.14 3.83
CA ASP A 230 16.00 29.83 4.03
C ASP A 230 16.56 29.10 2.81
N THR A 231 17.57 29.69 2.16
CA THR A 231 18.14 29.18 0.91
C THR A 231 18.87 27.84 1.06
N ASP A 232 19.50 27.57 2.23
CA ASP A 232 20.16 26.28 2.48
C ASP A 232 19.13 25.18 2.75
N LYS A 233 18.11 25.48 3.56
CA LYS A 233 16.99 24.54 3.76
C LYS A 233 16.26 24.26 2.42
N ALA A 234 15.98 25.30 1.61
CA ALA A 234 15.37 25.14 0.29
C ALA A 234 16.22 24.22 -0.60
N ARG A 235 17.52 24.46 -0.69
CA ARG A 235 18.47 23.63 -1.46
C ARG A 235 18.42 22.16 -1.02
N LYS A 236 18.45 21.90 0.28
CA LYS A 236 18.38 20.53 0.84
C LYS A 236 17.05 19.84 0.55
N LEU A 237 15.97 20.60 0.39
CA LEU A 237 14.62 20.08 0.12
C LEU A 237 14.32 19.89 -1.37
N LEU A 238 15.18 20.34 -2.28
CA LEU A 238 15.00 20.19 -3.72
C LEU A 238 15.29 18.74 -4.16
N PRO A 239 14.29 18.03 -4.72
CA PRO A 239 14.50 16.69 -5.25
C PRO A 239 15.42 16.71 -6.50
N THR A 240 16.33 15.75 -6.55
CA THR A 240 17.26 15.55 -7.66
C THR A 240 16.92 14.36 -8.55
N GLN A 241 15.95 13.53 -8.13
CA GLN A 241 15.48 12.35 -8.85
C GLN A 241 14.27 12.71 -9.73
N LEU A 242 13.87 11.76 -10.57
CA LEU A 242 12.63 11.85 -11.33
C LEU A 242 11.41 11.97 -10.40
N TYR A 243 10.41 12.73 -10.82
CA TYR A 243 9.08 12.75 -10.22
C TYR A 243 8.33 11.47 -10.63
N ALA A 244 8.83 10.33 -10.17
CA ALA A 244 8.37 8.99 -10.55
C ALA A 244 8.42 8.03 -9.36
N ARG A 245 8.00 8.51 -8.19
CA ARG A 245 7.68 7.70 -7.01
C ARG A 245 6.20 7.88 -6.72
N ARG A 246 5.69 7.16 -5.71
CA ARG A 246 4.31 7.41 -5.26
C ARG A 246 4.11 8.92 -5.07
N PRO A 247 3.18 9.56 -5.82
CA PRO A 247 2.96 11.00 -5.70
C PRO A 247 2.51 11.35 -4.27
N LEU A 248 3.24 12.26 -3.63
CA LEU A 248 2.90 12.70 -2.27
C LEU A 248 2.04 13.96 -2.31
N CYS A 249 1.26 14.11 -1.24
CA CYS A 249 0.57 15.37 -0.96
C CYS A 249 0.62 15.66 0.54
N ASP A 250 0.60 16.95 0.88
CA ASP A 250 0.77 17.43 2.24
C ASP A 250 -0.17 18.61 2.57
N ALA A 251 -0.19 18.97 3.83
CA ALA A 251 -0.96 20.10 4.35
C ALA A 251 -0.03 21.17 4.94
N GLY A 252 0.99 21.58 4.16
CA GLY A 252 1.94 22.61 4.57
C GLY A 252 3.26 22.02 5.08
N TYR A 253 3.83 21.05 4.38
CA TYR A 253 5.10 20.41 4.74
C TYR A 253 6.28 21.36 4.57
N TYR A 254 6.42 22.00 3.42
CA TYR A 254 7.54 22.91 3.14
C TYR A 254 7.50 24.15 4.00
N GLU A 255 6.34 24.64 4.38
CA GLU A 255 6.14 25.77 5.27
C GLU A 255 6.71 25.52 6.68
N GLN A 256 6.75 24.25 7.13
CA GLN A 256 7.31 23.92 8.43
C GLN A 256 8.81 24.25 8.53
N PHE A 257 9.54 24.19 7.42
CA PHE A 257 10.97 24.51 7.40
C PHE A 257 11.27 26.02 7.50
N ASN A 258 10.26 26.89 7.46
CA ASN A 258 10.37 28.30 7.80
C ASN A 258 10.36 28.58 9.31
N ARG A 259 10.13 27.55 10.13
CA ARG A 259 10.15 27.68 11.58
C ARG A 259 11.59 27.57 12.09
N ASP A 260 11.91 28.36 13.14
CA ASP A 260 13.23 28.35 13.76
C ASP A 260 13.56 27.03 14.45
N ASN A 261 12.52 26.32 14.94
CA ASN A 261 12.65 25.04 15.62
C ASN A 261 12.70 23.82 14.69
N VAL A 262 12.77 24.00 13.37
CA VAL A 262 12.83 22.88 12.40
C VAL A 262 14.14 22.90 11.64
N GLU A 263 14.94 21.85 11.79
CA GLU A 263 16.20 21.62 11.04
C GLU A 263 15.97 20.54 9.96
N VAL A 264 16.69 20.66 8.84
CA VAL A 264 16.81 19.60 7.83
C VAL A 264 18.26 19.19 7.65
N VAL A 265 18.52 17.88 7.75
CA VAL A 265 19.82 17.25 7.55
C VAL A 265 19.77 16.40 6.28
N SER A 266 20.60 16.74 5.31
CA SER A 266 20.79 15.95 4.09
C SER A 266 21.77 14.81 4.37
N LEU A 267 21.29 13.58 4.36
CA LEU A 267 22.13 12.39 4.59
C LEU A 267 23.05 12.07 3.39
N HIS A 268 22.91 12.75 2.27
CA HIS A 268 23.91 12.73 1.19
C HIS A 268 25.14 13.60 1.50
N GLU A 269 24.93 14.69 2.23
CA GLU A 269 26.02 15.61 2.62
C GLU A 269 26.65 15.18 3.94
N THR A 270 25.81 14.79 4.91
CA THR A 270 26.21 14.39 6.27
C THR A 270 25.47 13.11 6.68
N PRO A 271 25.95 11.94 6.23
CA PRO A 271 25.40 10.66 6.65
C PRO A 271 25.35 10.51 8.17
N ILE A 272 24.40 9.71 8.66
CA ILE A 272 24.41 9.27 10.07
C ILE A 272 25.61 8.34 10.23
N ASP A 273 26.51 8.65 11.17
CA ASP A 273 27.61 7.81 11.58
C ASP A 273 27.13 6.75 12.60
N GLN A 274 26.49 7.23 13.66
CA GLN A 274 25.89 6.36 14.67
C GLN A 274 24.79 7.06 15.45
N ILE A 275 23.96 6.29 16.11
CA ILE A 275 23.08 6.74 17.17
C ILE A 275 23.84 6.65 18.49
N THR A 276 23.80 7.70 19.28
CA THR A 276 24.43 7.81 20.61
C THR A 276 23.36 7.64 21.71
N PRO A 277 23.73 7.50 22.97
CA PRO A 277 22.75 7.50 24.07
C PRO A 277 21.84 8.74 24.10
N SER A 278 22.33 9.90 23.65
CA SER A 278 21.63 11.19 23.70
C SER A 278 21.13 11.71 22.36
N GLY A 279 21.47 11.06 21.21
CA GLY A 279 21.09 11.64 19.92
C GLY A 279 21.62 10.92 18.69
N ILE A 280 21.91 11.71 17.65
CA ILE A 280 22.42 11.24 16.38
C ILE A 280 23.73 11.97 16.06
N LEU A 281 24.82 11.21 15.94
CA LEU A 281 26.09 11.67 15.43
C LEU A 281 26.13 11.53 13.90
N THR A 282 26.48 12.60 13.22
CA THR A 282 26.67 12.60 11.77
C THR A 282 28.15 12.72 11.40
N THR A 283 28.51 12.36 10.17
CA THR A 283 29.92 12.28 9.69
C THR A 283 30.66 13.61 9.67
N ASP A 284 29.96 14.74 9.86
CA ASP A 284 30.55 16.06 10.08
C ASP A 284 31.04 16.27 11.53
N GLY A 285 30.93 15.24 12.39
CA GLY A 285 31.28 15.27 13.80
C GLY A 285 30.27 15.99 14.68
N LYS A 286 29.12 16.41 14.15
CA LYS A 286 28.08 17.07 14.93
C LYS A 286 27.14 16.04 15.55
N GLU A 287 27.03 16.04 16.86
CA GLU A 287 25.99 15.33 17.60
C GLU A 287 24.75 16.22 17.71
N ARG A 288 23.62 15.66 17.33
CA ARG A 288 22.30 16.30 17.46
C ARG A 288 21.53 15.60 18.55
N GLU A 289 21.47 16.24 19.71
CA GLU A 289 20.74 15.73 20.86
C GLU A 289 19.23 15.71 20.59
N VAL A 290 18.61 14.59 20.90
CA VAL A 290 17.15 14.39 20.78
C VAL A 290 16.65 13.56 21.95
N ASP A 291 15.40 13.82 22.36
CA ASP A 291 14.73 13.08 23.43
C ASP A 291 13.93 11.91 22.87
N MET A 292 13.66 11.95 21.55
CA MET A 292 12.85 10.95 20.86
C MET A 292 13.31 10.76 19.42
N LEU A 293 13.33 9.51 18.95
CA LEU A 293 13.55 9.12 17.56
C LEU A 293 12.27 8.56 16.96
N ILE A 294 11.86 9.12 15.82
CA ILE A 294 10.73 8.64 15.03
C ILE A 294 11.24 8.07 13.70
N PHE A 295 11.04 6.78 13.50
CA PHE A 295 11.38 6.09 12.26
C PHE A 295 10.22 6.15 11.29
N ALA A 296 10.31 7.05 10.30
CA ALA A 296 9.43 7.14 9.15
C ALA A 296 10.06 6.42 7.92
N THR A 297 10.73 5.32 8.19
CA THR A 297 11.59 4.57 7.26
C THR A 297 10.82 3.57 6.40
N GLY A 298 9.50 3.52 6.57
CA GLY A 298 8.59 2.74 5.74
C GLY A 298 8.52 1.27 6.11
N PHE A 299 8.21 0.43 5.12
CA PHE A 299 7.82 -0.95 5.33
C PHE A 299 8.51 -1.86 4.31
N ASP A 300 8.70 -3.12 4.69
CA ASP A 300 8.94 -4.20 3.75
C ASP A 300 7.59 -4.55 3.10
N ALA A 301 7.33 -3.88 1.97
CA ALA A 301 6.03 -3.86 1.35
C ALA A 301 5.67 -5.17 0.64
N VAL A 302 4.38 -5.45 0.50
CA VAL A 302 3.77 -6.57 -0.22
C VAL A 302 4.14 -7.92 0.38
N ASP A 303 5.22 -8.55 -0.07
CA ASP A 303 5.66 -9.89 0.34
C ASP A 303 6.21 -9.94 1.76
N GLY A 304 6.72 -8.84 2.30
CA GLY A 304 7.21 -8.78 3.69
C GLY A 304 6.16 -9.19 4.72
N ASN A 305 4.88 -8.97 4.42
CA ASN A 305 3.77 -9.40 5.28
C ASN A 305 3.55 -10.91 5.24
N TYR A 306 3.84 -11.55 4.10
CA TYR A 306 3.69 -12.99 3.90
C TYR A 306 4.91 -13.78 4.32
N THR A 307 6.11 -13.28 4.02
CA THR A 307 7.37 -14.01 4.28
C THR A 307 7.71 -14.18 5.76
N ARG A 308 7.03 -13.43 6.65
CA ARG A 308 7.10 -13.62 8.11
C ARG A 308 6.16 -14.71 8.64
N LEU A 309 5.28 -15.23 7.80
CA LEU A 309 4.30 -16.26 8.16
C LEU A 309 4.75 -17.63 7.59
N ALA A 310 4.55 -18.69 8.36
CA ALA A 310 4.83 -20.04 7.90
C ALA A 310 3.64 -20.58 7.08
N ILE A 311 3.49 -20.12 5.83
CA ILE A 311 2.45 -20.60 4.92
C ILE A 311 3.06 -21.68 4.02
N GLN A 312 2.50 -22.91 4.07
CA GLN A 312 2.96 -24.07 3.31
C GLN A 312 1.82 -24.63 2.48
N GLY A 313 2.04 -24.72 1.18
CA GLY A 313 1.14 -25.30 0.20
C GLY A 313 1.34 -26.80 0.02
N ARG A 314 1.11 -27.30 -1.21
CA ARG A 314 1.31 -28.71 -1.56
C ARG A 314 2.74 -29.17 -1.27
N SER A 315 2.86 -30.43 -0.86
CA SER A 315 4.16 -31.05 -0.58
C SER A 315 5.04 -30.26 0.41
N GLY A 316 4.45 -29.38 1.23
CA GLY A 316 5.16 -28.55 2.21
C GLY A 316 5.96 -27.39 1.60
N GLN A 317 5.75 -27.05 0.33
CA GLN A 317 6.40 -25.88 -0.29
C GLN A 317 6.04 -24.61 0.47
N SER A 318 7.04 -23.88 0.96
CA SER A 318 6.78 -22.62 1.62
C SER A 318 6.55 -21.49 0.61
N LEU A 319 5.72 -20.51 0.98
CA LEU A 319 5.48 -19.34 0.15
C LEU A 319 6.77 -18.51 -0.03
N LYS A 320 7.61 -18.48 0.99
CA LYS A 320 8.93 -17.85 0.92
C LYS A 320 9.84 -18.49 -0.12
N ASP A 321 9.85 -19.83 -0.20
CA ASP A 321 10.65 -20.55 -1.18
C ASP A 321 10.10 -20.40 -2.59
N HIS A 322 8.77 -20.36 -2.74
CA HIS A 322 8.13 -20.07 -4.04
C HIS A 322 8.59 -18.73 -4.63
N TRP A 323 8.78 -17.72 -3.78
CA TRP A 323 9.20 -16.39 -4.19
C TRP A 323 10.74 -16.15 -4.18
N ALA A 324 11.55 -17.15 -3.78
CA ALA A 324 12.98 -16.95 -3.60
C ALA A 324 13.71 -16.56 -4.89
N ASP A 325 13.38 -17.23 -6.00
CA ASP A 325 14.12 -17.07 -7.27
C ASP A 325 13.59 -15.89 -8.11
N ASN A 326 12.29 -15.71 -8.19
CA ASN A 326 11.66 -14.74 -9.11
C ASN A 326 11.14 -13.47 -8.41
N GLY A 327 11.19 -13.42 -7.08
CA GLY A 327 10.53 -12.39 -6.28
C GLY A 327 9.04 -12.70 -6.11
N PRO A 328 8.28 -11.79 -5.47
CA PRO A 328 6.88 -12.01 -5.18
C PRO A 328 6.03 -11.97 -6.46
N THR A 329 5.41 -13.10 -6.77
CA THR A 329 4.52 -13.32 -7.93
C THR A 329 3.19 -13.88 -7.50
N SER A 330 2.18 -13.74 -8.35
CA SER A 330 0.88 -14.40 -8.22
C SER A 330 0.13 -14.35 -9.54
N TYR A 331 -0.90 -15.15 -9.69
CA TYR A 331 -1.87 -14.99 -10.76
C TYR A 331 -2.96 -14.00 -10.34
N LEU A 332 -3.11 -12.92 -11.13
CA LEU A 332 -4.10 -11.86 -10.95
C LEU A 332 -4.02 -11.10 -9.61
N GLY A 333 -2.91 -11.15 -8.90
CA GLY A 333 -2.83 -10.55 -7.55
C GLY A 333 -3.64 -11.29 -6.48
N THR A 334 -4.17 -12.48 -6.78
CA THR A 334 -5.12 -13.19 -5.90
C THR A 334 -4.74 -14.62 -5.57
N SER A 335 -3.98 -15.34 -6.41
CA SER A 335 -3.76 -16.78 -6.24
C SER A 335 -2.35 -17.19 -6.66
N ILE A 336 -1.86 -18.27 -6.08
CA ILE A 336 -0.50 -18.78 -6.30
C ILE A 336 -0.56 -20.28 -6.62
N PRO A 337 0.20 -20.78 -7.61
CA PRO A 337 0.35 -22.20 -7.88
C PRO A 337 0.90 -22.96 -6.68
N SER A 338 0.48 -24.18 -6.46
CA SER A 338 0.81 -25.05 -5.31
C SER A 338 0.26 -24.59 -3.96
N PHE A 339 -0.59 -23.56 -3.93
CA PHE A 339 -1.30 -23.11 -2.73
C PHE A 339 -2.82 -23.18 -2.95
N PRO A 340 -3.41 -24.40 -2.95
CA PRO A 340 -4.80 -24.58 -3.29
C PRO A 340 -5.73 -23.86 -2.32
N ASN A 341 -6.82 -23.28 -2.83
CA ASN A 341 -7.82 -22.55 -2.04
C ASN A 341 -7.25 -21.40 -1.19
N LEU A 342 -6.03 -20.95 -1.49
CA LEU A 342 -5.47 -19.70 -0.96
C LEU A 342 -5.84 -18.55 -1.89
N PHE A 343 -6.49 -17.54 -1.34
CA PHE A 343 -6.74 -16.28 -2.01
C PHE A 343 -6.11 -15.13 -1.25
N MET A 344 -5.51 -14.22 -1.98
CA MET A 344 -4.90 -13.00 -1.45
C MET A 344 -5.71 -11.79 -1.87
N LEU A 345 -6.02 -10.90 -0.96
CA LEU A 345 -6.47 -9.55 -1.27
C LEU A 345 -5.26 -8.61 -1.21
N LEU A 346 -5.01 -7.90 -2.30
CA LEU A 346 -3.80 -7.11 -2.52
C LEU A 346 -2.51 -7.97 -2.51
N GLY A 347 -2.55 -9.14 -3.12
CA GLY A 347 -1.35 -9.95 -3.36
C GLY A 347 -0.39 -9.30 -4.36
N PRO A 348 0.83 -9.84 -4.52
CA PRO A 348 1.78 -9.38 -5.52
C PRO A 348 1.17 -9.35 -6.91
N ASN A 349 1.60 -8.43 -7.77
CA ASN A 349 1.06 -8.22 -9.12
C ASN A 349 -0.45 -7.83 -9.16
N GLY A 350 -1.02 -7.38 -8.04
CA GLY A 350 -2.31 -6.71 -8.03
C GLY A 350 -2.25 -5.32 -8.68
N PRO A 351 -3.39 -4.65 -8.95
CA PRO A 351 -3.40 -3.40 -9.70
C PRO A 351 -2.78 -2.23 -8.91
N PHE A 352 -1.95 -1.42 -9.58
CA PHE A 352 -1.43 -0.17 -9.05
C PHE A 352 -2.48 0.93 -9.18
N CYS A 353 -3.34 1.05 -8.18
CA CYS A 353 -4.44 2.02 -8.17
C CYS A 353 -4.88 2.34 -6.74
N ASN A 354 -6.00 3.04 -6.58
CA ASN A 354 -6.63 3.28 -5.28
C ASN A 354 -7.05 1.96 -4.63
N ILE A 355 -6.64 1.77 -3.38
CA ILE A 355 -6.78 0.51 -2.65
C ILE A 355 -8.24 0.07 -2.45
N PRO A 356 -9.18 0.91 -1.97
CA PRO A 356 -10.56 0.46 -1.75
C PRO A 356 -11.25 -0.14 -2.98
N PRO A 357 -11.26 0.50 -4.16
CA PRO A 357 -11.88 -0.10 -5.35
C PRO A 357 -11.13 -1.33 -5.88
N ALA A 358 -9.79 -1.42 -5.64
CA ALA A 358 -9.03 -2.62 -5.95
C ALA A 358 -9.46 -3.82 -5.08
N ILE A 359 -9.56 -3.60 -3.75
CA ILE A 359 -10.02 -4.63 -2.81
C ILE A 359 -11.43 -5.09 -3.16
N GLU A 360 -12.37 -4.17 -3.40
CA GLU A 360 -13.74 -4.51 -3.78
C GLU A 360 -13.76 -5.39 -5.04
N THR A 361 -12.99 -5.00 -6.06
CA THR A 361 -12.88 -5.77 -7.31
C THR A 361 -12.36 -7.20 -7.06
N GLN A 362 -11.33 -7.37 -6.23
CA GLN A 362 -10.80 -8.68 -5.89
C GLN A 362 -11.76 -9.50 -5.02
N VAL A 363 -12.47 -8.86 -4.10
CA VAL A 363 -13.51 -9.52 -3.27
C VAL A 363 -14.66 -10.00 -4.15
N GLU A 364 -15.15 -9.17 -5.08
CA GLU A 364 -16.18 -9.55 -6.06
C GLU A 364 -15.74 -10.79 -6.86
N PHE A 365 -14.50 -10.80 -7.38
CA PHE A 365 -13.95 -11.91 -8.16
C PHE A 365 -13.80 -13.20 -7.33
N VAL A 366 -13.17 -13.13 -6.17
CA VAL A 366 -12.92 -14.29 -5.29
C VAL A 366 -14.25 -14.88 -4.79
N SER A 367 -15.20 -14.03 -4.38
CA SER A 367 -16.52 -14.47 -3.90
C SER A 367 -17.30 -15.17 -5.01
N ALA A 368 -17.34 -14.58 -6.22
CA ALA A 368 -18.01 -15.21 -7.36
C ALA A 368 -17.35 -16.55 -7.74
N PHE A 369 -16.03 -16.66 -7.61
CA PHE A 369 -15.33 -17.91 -7.89
C PHE A 369 -15.69 -19.01 -6.89
N ILE A 370 -15.61 -18.72 -5.60
CA ILE A 370 -15.99 -19.66 -4.54
C ILE A 370 -17.45 -20.09 -4.73
N GLU A 371 -18.36 -19.15 -4.96
CA GLU A 371 -19.78 -19.43 -5.21
C GLU A 371 -19.98 -20.36 -6.41
N ALA A 372 -19.36 -20.06 -7.55
CA ALA A 372 -19.49 -20.86 -8.76
C ALA A 372 -19.01 -22.32 -8.57
N VAL A 373 -17.95 -22.52 -7.78
CA VAL A 373 -17.38 -23.84 -7.53
C VAL A 373 -18.23 -24.63 -6.51
N GLU A 374 -18.72 -23.99 -5.48
CA GLU A 374 -19.62 -24.63 -4.49
C GLU A 374 -20.97 -25.01 -5.11
N HIS A 375 -21.52 -24.19 -6.02
CA HIS A 375 -22.77 -24.52 -6.73
C HIS A 375 -22.63 -25.65 -7.74
N ARG A 376 -21.47 -25.80 -8.42
CA ARG A 376 -21.23 -26.95 -9.30
C ARG A 376 -21.37 -28.28 -8.56
N LYS A 377 -20.96 -28.32 -7.29
CA LYS A 377 -21.06 -29.51 -6.45
C LYS A 377 -22.52 -29.84 -6.08
N SER A 378 -23.36 -28.85 -5.80
CA SER A 378 -24.77 -29.06 -5.47
C SER A 378 -25.58 -29.52 -6.67
N ALA A 379 -25.20 -29.17 -7.89
CA ALA A 379 -25.88 -29.64 -9.11
C ALA A 379 -25.48 -31.06 -9.52
N SER A 380 -24.31 -31.56 -9.13
CA SER A 380 -23.84 -32.92 -9.40
C SER A 380 -24.23 -33.93 -8.31
N GLY A 381 -24.66 -33.47 -7.16
CA GLY A 381 -25.16 -34.30 -6.05
C GLY A 381 -26.60 -33.90 -5.74
N ASN A 382 -27.53 -34.82 -6.01
CA ASN A 382 -28.95 -34.66 -5.74
C ASN A 382 -29.21 -34.55 -4.22
N GLU A 383 -29.01 -33.36 -3.62
CA GLU A 383 -29.50 -32.99 -2.29
C GLU A 383 -29.73 -31.48 -2.18
N ARG A 384 -31.00 -31.14 -2.01
CA ARG A 384 -31.45 -29.80 -1.64
C ARG A 384 -30.81 -29.39 -0.31
N HIS A 385 -30.15 -28.27 -0.25
CA HIS A 385 -29.80 -27.63 1.01
C HIS A 385 -30.55 -26.33 1.16
N ASP A 386 -31.32 -26.28 2.23
CA ASP A 386 -32.05 -25.12 2.73
C ASP A 386 -31.11 -24.00 3.17
N SER A 387 -31.65 -22.82 3.02
CA SER A 387 -31.18 -21.49 3.40
C SER A 387 -30.34 -21.39 4.68
N PHE A 388 -29.32 -20.53 4.62
CA PHE A 388 -28.59 -20.00 5.76
C PHE A 388 -29.51 -19.33 6.78
N VAL A 389 -29.74 -19.98 7.92
CA VAL A 389 -30.22 -19.37 9.16
C VAL A 389 -29.32 -19.82 10.30
N GLY A 390 -28.92 -18.82 11.11
CA GLY A 390 -27.89 -18.92 12.12
C GLY A 390 -28.11 -19.92 13.26
N GLY A 391 -26.97 -20.28 13.83
CA GLY A 391 -26.75 -20.61 15.23
C GLY A 391 -27.34 -21.91 15.72
N GLU A 392 -26.45 -22.90 15.96
CA GLU A 392 -26.39 -23.65 17.22
C GLU A 392 -25.32 -24.74 17.14
N HIS A 393 -24.78 -25.13 18.28
CA HIS A 393 -23.71 -26.09 18.49
C HIS A 393 -23.89 -27.41 17.68
N ALA A 394 -22.98 -27.64 16.71
CA ALA A 394 -22.98 -28.89 15.95
C ALA A 394 -22.27 -30.00 16.71
N THR A 395 -23.07 -30.91 17.22
CA THR A 395 -22.65 -32.26 17.63
C THR A 395 -22.12 -33.03 16.41
N GLN A 396 -21.02 -33.73 16.62
CA GLN A 396 -20.34 -34.57 15.63
C GLN A 396 -21.31 -35.58 15.00
N SER A 397 -21.55 -35.47 13.71
CA SER A 397 -22.04 -36.57 12.90
C SER A 397 -20.95 -37.01 11.92
N ASN A 398 -20.47 -38.26 12.08
CA ASN A 398 -19.62 -38.95 11.12
C ASN A 398 -20.30 -39.00 9.74
N ARG A 399 -19.86 -38.18 8.81
CA ARG A 399 -20.08 -38.37 7.37
C ARG A 399 -18.72 -38.50 6.69
N ASN A 400 -18.50 -39.63 6.02
CA ASN A 400 -17.45 -39.76 4.97
C ASN A 400 -17.74 -38.72 3.88
N LYS A 401 -17.24 -37.51 4.03
CA LYS A 401 -17.32 -36.47 3.03
C LYS A 401 -16.03 -36.52 2.22
N GLY A 402 -16.14 -36.81 0.93
CA GLY A 402 -15.10 -36.57 -0.03
C GLY A 402 -14.60 -35.10 0.12
N SER A 403 -13.32 -34.86 -0.17
CA SER A 403 -12.71 -33.54 -0.13
C SER A 403 -13.58 -32.55 -0.93
N GLY A 404 -13.78 -31.35 -0.37
CA GLY A 404 -14.48 -30.29 -1.09
C GLY A 404 -13.73 -29.88 -2.35
N PRO A 405 -14.31 -28.98 -3.18
CA PRO A 405 -13.65 -28.51 -4.38
C PRO A 405 -12.33 -27.83 -4.06
N VAL A 406 -11.36 -28.03 -4.92
CA VAL A 406 -10.02 -27.46 -4.82
C VAL A 406 -9.78 -26.57 -6.00
N ILE A 407 -9.51 -25.29 -5.73
CA ILE A 407 -9.20 -24.24 -6.72
C ILE A 407 -7.71 -23.95 -6.64
N GLU A 408 -7.02 -23.99 -7.75
CA GLU A 408 -5.59 -23.72 -7.78
C GLU A 408 -5.21 -22.99 -9.08
N ALA A 409 -4.43 -21.91 -8.99
CA ALA A 409 -3.85 -21.27 -10.15
C ALA A 409 -2.82 -22.21 -10.81
N THR A 410 -2.71 -22.17 -12.14
CA THR A 410 -1.67 -22.90 -12.85
C THR A 410 -0.35 -22.11 -12.85
N ALA A 411 0.79 -22.80 -12.87
CA ALA A 411 2.10 -22.16 -12.98
C ALA A 411 2.22 -21.31 -14.25
N GLN A 412 1.66 -21.80 -15.39
CA GLN A 412 1.68 -21.04 -16.64
C GLN A 412 0.87 -19.75 -16.53
N ALA A 413 -0.25 -19.75 -15.83
CA ALA A 413 -1.04 -18.53 -15.65
C ALA A 413 -0.34 -17.49 -14.77
N GLU A 414 0.39 -17.92 -13.73
CA GLU A 414 1.24 -17.03 -12.93
C GLU A 414 2.38 -16.44 -13.76
N GLU A 415 3.06 -17.26 -14.57
CA GLU A 415 4.14 -16.82 -15.45
C GLU A 415 3.65 -15.83 -16.51
N ASP A 416 2.55 -16.13 -17.21
CA ASP A 416 1.95 -15.26 -18.23
C ASP A 416 1.53 -13.91 -17.60
N TRP A 417 0.92 -13.95 -16.42
CA TRP A 417 0.51 -12.75 -15.71
C TRP A 417 1.69 -11.90 -15.23
N THR A 418 2.72 -12.52 -14.68
CA THR A 418 3.95 -11.85 -14.26
C THR A 418 4.66 -11.20 -15.44
N THR A 419 4.71 -11.90 -16.58
CA THR A 419 5.24 -11.37 -17.85
C THR A 419 4.46 -10.16 -18.31
N LEU A 420 3.13 -10.21 -18.28
CA LEU A 420 2.28 -9.06 -18.62
C LEU A 420 2.53 -7.87 -17.67
N CYS A 421 2.66 -8.10 -16.37
CA CYS A 421 2.97 -7.04 -15.41
C CYS A 421 4.33 -6.38 -15.71
N ASP A 422 5.34 -7.18 -16.09
CA ASP A 422 6.63 -6.66 -16.51
C ASP A 422 6.52 -5.82 -17.79
N GLU A 423 5.87 -6.34 -18.82
CA GLU A 423 5.66 -5.66 -20.10
C GLU A 423 4.97 -4.30 -19.92
N VAL A 424 3.85 -4.25 -19.20
CA VAL A 424 3.06 -3.03 -18.99
C VAL A 424 3.83 -1.98 -18.19
N SER A 425 4.79 -2.39 -17.38
CA SER A 425 5.60 -1.48 -16.57
C SER A 425 6.86 -0.96 -17.26
N LYS A 426 7.27 -1.50 -18.43
CA LYS A 426 8.56 -1.22 -19.07
C LYS A 426 8.81 0.25 -19.34
N ASP A 427 7.81 0.96 -19.82
CA ASP A 427 7.93 2.38 -20.17
C ASP A 427 7.71 3.31 -18.98
N SER A 428 7.41 2.76 -17.80
CA SER A 428 7.17 3.56 -16.61
C SER A 428 8.47 4.10 -16.00
N LEU A 429 8.54 5.40 -15.82
CA LEU A 429 9.65 6.05 -15.12
C LEU A 429 9.76 5.63 -13.64
N PHE A 430 8.70 5.06 -13.08
CA PHE A 430 8.74 4.47 -11.73
C PHE A 430 9.82 3.37 -11.61
N ARG A 431 10.10 2.63 -12.69
CA ARG A 431 11.18 1.62 -12.73
C ARG A 431 12.58 2.23 -12.61
N LYS A 432 12.75 3.50 -12.96
CA LYS A 432 14.03 4.21 -12.92
C LYS A 432 14.32 4.85 -11.56
N THR A 433 13.45 4.65 -10.57
CA THR A 433 13.60 5.23 -9.25
C THR A 433 13.66 4.16 -8.16
N ASP A 434 14.50 4.38 -7.15
CA ASP A 434 14.52 3.55 -5.96
C ASP A 434 13.26 3.76 -5.14
N SER A 435 12.36 2.77 -5.16
CA SER A 435 11.06 2.85 -4.52
C SER A 435 10.64 1.50 -3.92
N TRP A 436 9.85 1.56 -2.85
CA TRP A 436 9.20 0.38 -2.27
C TRP A 436 8.26 -0.34 -3.26
N ILE A 437 7.76 0.36 -4.28
CA ILE A 437 6.92 -0.19 -5.36
C ILE A 437 7.63 -1.33 -6.11
N PHE A 438 8.97 -1.30 -6.14
CA PHE A 438 9.82 -2.33 -6.74
C PHE A 438 10.73 -3.02 -5.71
N GLY A 439 10.51 -2.82 -4.40
CA GLY A 439 11.29 -3.46 -3.34
C GLY A 439 12.65 -2.82 -3.03
N SER A 440 13.03 -1.74 -3.70
CA SER A 440 14.36 -1.12 -3.57
C SER A 440 14.62 -0.42 -2.24
N ASN A 441 13.61 -0.29 -1.38
CA ASN A 441 13.74 0.38 -0.08
C ASN A 441 14.23 -0.56 1.04
N VAL A 442 14.31 -1.86 0.79
CA VAL A 442 14.79 -2.87 1.75
C VAL A 442 16.13 -3.41 1.25
N PRO A 443 17.23 -3.27 2.03
CA PRO A 443 18.52 -3.80 1.64
C PRO A 443 18.47 -5.32 1.39
N GLY A 444 19.07 -5.77 0.27
CA GLY A 444 19.12 -7.18 -0.11
C GLY A 444 17.82 -7.77 -0.66
N LYS A 445 16.72 -7.01 -0.68
CA LYS A 445 15.48 -7.43 -1.33
C LYS A 445 15.65 -7.38 -2.85
N LYS A 446 15.15 -8.40 -3.54
CA LYS A 446 15.16 -8.46 -4.99
C LYS A 446 14.30 -7.36 -5.58
N HIS A 447 14.84 -6.63 -6.54
CA HIS A 447 14.06 -5.69 -7.34
C HIS A 447 13.12 -6.47 -8.24
N ALA A 448 11.82 -6.32 -8.04
CA ALA A 448 10.77 -7.04 -8.78
C ALA A 448 9.58 -6.12 -9.08
N VAL A 449 8.83 -6.45 -10.13
CA VAL A 449 7.57 -5.77 -10.46
C VAL A 449 6.49 -6.32 -9.53
N MET A 450 6.11 -5.53 -8.53
CA MET A 450 5.15 -5.97 -7.51
C MET A 450 3.70 -5.63 -7.83
N PHE A 451 3.46 -4.88 -8.93
CA PHE A 451 2.13 -4.38 -9.28
C PHE A 451 1.86 -4.49 -10.78
N TYR A 452 0.60 -4.68 -11.14
CA TYR A 452 0.10 -4.49 -12.48
C TYR A 452 -0.15 -3.00 -12.75
N PHE A 453 0.62 -2.40 -13.65
CA PHE A 453 0.56 -0.95 -13.95
C PHE A 453 -0.49 -0.58 -15.00
N GLY A 454 -1.25 -1.52 -15.53
CA GLY A 454 -2.31 -1.26 -16.50
C GLY A 454 -3.54 -0.55 -15.95
N GLY A 455 -3.63 -0.38 -14.62
CA GLY A 455 -4.71 0.33 -13.95
C GLY A 455 -5.93 -0.54 -13.63
N LEU A 456 -6.93 0.08 -12.98
CA LEU A 456 -8.09 -0.61 -12.41
C LEU A 456 -9.06 -1.12 -13.49
N ARG A 457 -9.47 -0.27 -14.44
CA ARG A 457 -10.42 -0.66 -15.49
C ARG A 457 -9.91 -1.86 -16.33
N PRO A 458 -8.71 -1.84 -16.93
CA PRO A 458 -8.20 -3.01 -17.67
C PRO A 458 -8.06 -4.25 -16.79
N TYR A 459 -7.67 -4.09 -15.53
CA TYR A 459 -7.61 -5.21 -14.58
C TYR A 459 -9.00 -5.85 -14.39
N ARG A 460 -10.05 -5.04 -14.21
CA ARG A 460 -11.45 -5.52 -14.11
C ARG A 460 -11.91 -6.24 -15.37
N GLU A 461 -11.53 -5.73 -16.54
CA GLU A 461 -11.82 -6.37 -17.83
C GLU A 461 -11.18 -7.75 -17.93
N ILE A 462 -9.90 -7.89 -17.53
CA ILE A 462 -9.19 -9.18 -17.47
C ILE A 462 -9.88 -10.14 -16.52
N LEU A 463 -10.28 -9.71 -15.33
CA LEU A 463 -10.98 -10.58 -14.38
C LEU A 463 -12.32 -11.07 -14.93
N ARG A 464 -13.10 -10.21 -15.62
CA ARG A 464 -14.35 -10.58 -16.27
C ARG A 464 -14.11 -11.59 -17.40
N GLU A 465 -13.05 -11.41 -18.17
CA GLU A 465 -12.65 -12.34 -19.22
C GLU A 465 -12.30 -13.71 -18.66
N VAL A 466 -11.45 -13.77 -17.63
CA VAL A 466 -11.09 -15.02 -16.93
C VAL A 466 -12.34 -15.76 -16.43
N GLN A 467 -13.27 -15.04 -15.83
CA GLN A 467 -14.53 -15.59 -15.36
C GLN A 467 -15.40 -16.11 -16.50
N SER A 468 -15.56 -15.35 -17.58
CA SER A 468 -16.39 -15.71 -18.73
C SER A 468 -15.84 -16.93 -19.52
N GLN A 469 -14.52 -17.12 -19.47
CA GLN A 469 -13.83 -18.27 -20.07
C GLN A 469 -13.76 -19.49 -19.12
N GLY A 470 -14.63 -19.57 -18.13
CA GLY A 470 -14.73 -20.71 -17.20
C GLY A 470 -13.59 -20.78 -16.19
N TRP A 471 -13.08 -19.62 -15.75
CA TRP A 471 -11.97 -19.44 -14.80
C TRP A 471 -10.63 -19.86 -15.41
N LYS A 472 -10.35 -19.33 -16.61
CA LYS A 472 -9.08 -19.58 -17.32
C LYS A 472 -7.88 -19.33 -16.41
N GLY A 473 -6.88 -20.22 -16.49
CA GLY A 473 -5.69 -20.16 -15.68
C GLY A 473 -5.83 -20.81 -14.29
N PHE A 474 -7.01 -21.38 -13.98
CA PHE A 474 -7.22 -22.17 -12.78
C PHE A 474 -7.56 -23.63 -13.12
N THR A 475 -7.16 -24.53 -12.23
CA THR A 475 -7.67 -25.91 -12.15
C THR A 475 -8.72 -25.98 -11.04
N ILE A 476 -9.78 -26.74 -11.30
CA ILE A 476 -10.87 -26.99 -10.34
C ILE A 476 -11.04 -28.50 -10.25
N THR A 477 -10.74 -29.10 -9.08
CA THR A 477 -10.80 -30.54 -8.85
C THR A 477 -11.66 -30.92 -7.66
#